data_60a53c9fb01dbdebd97b57e110a36e43
#
_entry.id   60a53c9fb01dbdebd97b57e110a36e43
#
_cell.length_a   1.000
_cell.length_b   1.000
_cell.length_c   1.000
_cell.angle_alpha   90.00
_cell.angle_beta   90.00
_cell.angle_gamma   90.00
#
_symmetry.space_group_name_H-M   'P 1'
#
loop_
_entity.id
_entity.type
_entity.pdbx_description
1 polymer ?
#
loop_
_entity_poly.entity_id
_entity_poly.type
_entity_poly.pdbx_seq_one_letter_code
_entity_poly.pdbx_strand_id
1 'polypeptide(L)'
;MALPQDFINRTKTLMGDDLWATMSDALEQESAISIRLNRRKWRAKEIEINHYDGNVAWCEDGFYLSNRPPFTFDPLMHAGCYYVQEASSMFLYHVLKEVMPHKTLTALDMCAAPGGKSSLLASLLPEDSLLICNEPNKARANILAENMQKFGKTDTIVTCNYPKDIRQSGLTFDLIITDVPCSGEGMFRKDAQAKDEWSPLNVHKCATLQREIVEEAWQCLNPGGILIYSTCTFNAEENECNVYQLSKKLGAEILSIDINDEWNITGSLAKGINIPVYRFIPGKTRGEGLFMAVLKKPANAESFKTSSGNDNKSKKEKQKKDKKNSGITPNMNWICNPDRYTMINRDNSYFAIPDTWLSSYVKASRSLNILKAGIPMGEIKGKDIIPAQGLALSNELNRNAFTTIEVEYTQAIDYLRKEAMRFPCDIQPGYILLTFKNIPLGFCKNIGNRANNLYPAEWKIRSSHSPAQYESILK
;
A
#
# COMPACT_ATOMS: atom_id res chain seq x y z
N MET A 1 -6.19 23.35 -18.72
CA MET A 1 -4.79 23.74 -19.01
C MET A 1 -4.30 22.85 -20.15
N ALA A 2 -3.68 23.43 -21.20
CA ALA A 2 -3.22 22.67 -22.35
C ALA A 2 -2.07 21.73 -21.98
N LEU A 3 -1.89 20.66 -22.75
CA LEU A 3 -0.73 19.77 -22.61
C LEU A 3 0.56 20.49 -23.04
N PRO A 4 1.72 20.21 -22.41
CA PRO A 4 3.01 20.77 -22.82
C PRO A 4 3.34 20.39 -24.26
N GLN A 5 3.80 21.33 -25.07
CA GLN A 5 4.07 21.09 -26.51
C GLN A 5 5.14 20.02 -26.73
N ASP A 6 6.19 20.01 -25.91
CA ASP A 6 7.25 18.99 -26.00
C ASP A 6 6.73 17.60 -25.65
N PHE A 7 5.78 17.47 -24.70
CA PHE A 7 5.12 16.21 -24.41
C PHE A 7 4.33 15.72 -25.64
N ILE A 8 3.54 16.60 -26.28
CA ILE A 8 2.77 16.24 -27.49
C ILE A 8 3.71 15.72 -28.57
N ASN A 9 4.75 16.46 -28.89
CA ASN A 9 5.70 16.11 -29.95
C ASN A 9 6.41 14.78 -29.70
N ARG A 10 6.91 14.57 -28.47
CA ARG A 10 7.62 13.36 -28.08
C ARG A 10 6.71 12.13 -28.05
N THR A 11 5.51 12.28 -27.47
CA THR A 11 4.56 11.17 -27.34
C THR A 11 3.98 10.79 -28.70
N LYS A 12 3.66 11.75 -29.55
CA LYS A 12 3.22 11.49 -30.92
C LYS A 12 4.31 10.79 -31.76
N THR A 13 5.55 11.18 -31.61
CA THR A 13 6.68 10.52 -32.29
C THR A 13 6.84 9.06 -31.83
N LEU A 14 6.60 8.78 -30.53
CA LEU A 14 6.71 7.44 -29.97
C LEU A 14 5.55 6.53 -30.37
N MET A 15 4.31 7.05 -30.34
CA MET A 15 3.08 6.28 -30.51
C MET A 15 2.60 6.20 -31.95
N GLY A 16 3.00 7.14 -32.81
CA GLY A 16 2.41 7.36 -34.13
C GLY A 16 1.07 8.13 -34.05
N ASP A 17 0.55 8.50 -35.23
CA ASP A 17 -0.62 9.38 -35.30
C ASP A 17 -1.90 8.74 -34.72
N ASP A 18 -2.18 7.48 -35.05
CA ASP A 18 -3.44 6.81 -34.65
C ASP A 18 -3.54 6.59 -33.14
N LEU A 19 -2.47 6.08 -32.52
CA LEU A 19 -2.45 5.81 -31.08
C LEU A 19 -2.41 7.10 -30.28
N TRP A 20 -1.70 8.13 -30.79
CA TRP A 20 -1.72 9.46 -30.22
C TRP A 20 -3.11 10.09 -30.26
N ALA A 21 -3.84 10.00 -31.38
CA ALA A 21 -5.20 10.53 -31.50
C ALA A 21 -6.11 9.86 -30.46
N THR A 22 -6.09 8.51 -30.36
CA THR A 22 -6.85 7.76 -29.35
C THR A 22 -6.56 8.22 -27.93
N MET A 23 -5.29 8.40 -27.59
CA MET A 23 -4.89 8.84 -26.25
C MET A 23 -5.29 10.31 -26.02
N SER A 24 -5.04 11.19 -26.98
CA SER A 24 -5.34 12.62 -26.88
C SER A 24 -6.83 12.85 -26.61
N ASP A 25 -7.71 12.19 -27.38
CA ASP A 25 -9.16 12.27 -27.20
C ASP A 25 -9.59 11.76 -25.82
N ALA A 26 -8.96 10.69 -25.33
CA ALA A 26 -9.24 10.14 -24.01
C ALA A 26 -8.76 11.04 -22.86
N LEU A 27 -7.68 11.80 -23.05
CA LEU A 27 -7.20 12.74 -22.03
C LEU A 27 -8.13 13.94 -21.82
N GLU A 28 -9.04 14.22 -22.74
CA GLU A 28 -10.08 15.25 -22.62
C GLU A 28 -11.35 14.75 -21.90
N GLN A 29 -11.49 13.41 -21.73
CA GLN A 29 -12.64 12.80 -21.07
C GLN A 29 -12.39 12.66 -19.56
N GLU A 30 -13.48 12.39 -18.82
CA GLU A 30 -13.38 12.08 -17.39
C GLU A 30 -12.64 10.76 -17.15
N SER A 31 -11.88 10.72 -16.05
CA SER A 31 -11.14 9.51 -15.68
C SER A 31 -12.07 8.40 -15.18
N ALA A 32 -11.81 7.16 -15.57
CA ALA A 32 -12.51 6.02 -15.03
C ALA A 32 -12.34 5.92 -13.50
N ILE A 33 -13.41 5.56 -12.82
CA ILE A 33 -13.41 5.38 -11.37
C ILE A 33 -13.43 3.89 -11.09
N SER A 34 -12.55 3.42 -10.21
CA SER A 34 -12.49 2.02 -9.86
C SER A 34 -12.11 1.82 -8.39
N ILE A 35 -12.53 0.69 -7.85
CA ILE A 35 -12.23 0.24 -6.50
C ILE A 35 -11.68 -1.19 -6.54
N ARG A 36 -10.91 -1.54 -5.51
CA ARG A 36 -10.48 -2.92 -5.28
C ARG A 36 -10.92 -3.37 -3.89
N LEU A 37 -11.60 -4.51 -3.82
CA LEU A 37 -12.09 -5.09 -2.58
C LEU A 37 -10.95 -5.67 -1.73
N ASN A 38 -11.16 -5.61 -0.42
CA ASN A 38 -10.37 -6.35 0.57
C ASN A 38 -11.18 -7.58 1.05
N ARG A 39 -10.94 -8.72 0.41
CA ARG A 39 -11.63 -9.98 0.74
C ARG A 39 -11.36 -10.50 2.14
N ARG A 40 -10.33 -10.03 2.82
CA ARG A 40 -10.05 -10.38 4.22
C ARG A 40 -11.03 -9.73 5.18
N LYS A 41 -11.63 -8.60 4.78
CA LYS A 41 -12.62 -7.85 5.57
C LYS A 41 -14.04 -8.00 5.06
N TRP A 42 -14.24 -7.90 3.75
CA TRP A 42 -15.54 -8.11 3.12
C TRP A 42 -15.64 -9.51 2.56
N ARG A 43 -16.26 -10.42 3.37
CA ARG A 43 -16.30 -11.86 3.08
C ARG A 43 -17.62 -12.33 2.48
N ALA A 44 -18.49 -11.42 2.06
CA ALA A 44 -19.73 -11.79 1.39
C ALA A 44 -19.43 -12.64 0.15
N LYS A 45 -20.18 -13.75 -0.03
CA LYS A 45 -20.04 -14.64 -1.19
C LYS A 45 -20.50 -13.94 -2.46
N GLU A 46 -21.64 -13.26 -2.37
CA GLU A 46 -22.15 -12.40 -3.42
C GLU A 46 -21.78 -10.97 -3.12
N ILE A 47 -21.26 -10.28 -4.13
CA ILE A 47 -20.82 -8.91 -3.99
C ILE A 47 -21.77 -8.06 -4.80
N GLU A 48 -22.57 -7.29 -4.09
CA GLU A 48 -23.37 -6.23 -4.68
C GLU A 48 -22.65 -4.89 -4.48
N ILE A 49 -22.39 -4.22 -5.60
CA ILE A 49 -21.71 -2.91 -5.61
C ILE A 49 -22.67 -1.89 -6.20
N ASN A 50 -22.94 -0.82 -5.46
CA ASN A 50 -23.66 0.32 -5.98
C ASN A 50 -22.83 1.03 -7.04
N HIS A 51 -23.50 1.53 -8.07
CA HIS A 51 -22.84 2.17 -9.22
C HIS A 51 -21.87 1.24 -9.98
N TYR A 52 -22.07 -0.08 -9.90
CA TYR A 52 -21.28 -1.05 -10.64
C TYR A 52 -21.33 -0.79 -12.15
N ASP A 53 -20.17 -0.76 -12.78
CA ASP A 53 -19.99 -0.48 -14.20
C ASP A 53 -18.93 -1.40 -14.86
N GLY A 54 -18.92 -2.66 -14.42
CA GLY A 54 -18.07 -3.72 -14.95
C GLY A 54 -16.89 -4.09 -14.08
N ASN A 55 -16.28 -5.22 -14.39
CA ASN A 55 -15.10 -5.75 -13.72
C ASN A 55 -13.82 -5.19 -14.36
N VAL A 56 -12.77 -5.04 -13.56
CA VAL A 56 -11.41 -4.84 -14.09
C VAL A 56 -10.88 -6.16 -14.57
N ALA A 57 -10.70 -6.32 -15.88
CA ALA A 57 -10.46 -7.60 -16.54
C ALA A 57 -9.23 -8.37 -16.02
N TRP A 58 -8.21 -7.67 -15.53
CA TRP A 58 -6.96 -8.22 -15.00
C TRP A 58 -6.90 -8.29 -13.45
N CYS A 59 -8.04 -8.06 -12.76
CA CYS A 59 -8.09 -8.09 -11.30
C CYS A 59 -9.46 -8.57 -10.82
N GLU A 60 -9.54 -9.79 -10.28
CA GLU A 60 -10.78 -10.41 -9.80
C GLU A 60 -11.52 -9.58 -8.75
N ASP A 61 -10.79 -8.81 -7.94
CA ASP A 61 -11.33 -7.95 -6.89
C ASP A 61 -11.49 -6.49 -7.32
N GLY A 62 -11.24 -6.19 -8.60
CA GLY A 62 -11.30 -4.85 -9.19
C GLY A 62 -12.64 -4.58 -9.89
N PHE A 63 -13.26 -3.43 -9.60
CA PHE A 63 -14.55 -3.04 -10.14
C PHE A 63 -14.55 -1.58 -10.59
N TYR A 64 -15.15 -1.31 -11.75
CA TYR A 64 -15.44 0.04 -12.20
C TYR A 64 -16.75 0.55 -11.59
N LEU A 65 -16.81 1.86 -11.39
CA LEU A 65 -18.01 2.57 -10.95
C LEU A 65 -18.46 3.57 -12.02
N SER A 66 -19.77 3.69 -12.22
CA SER A 66 -20.38 4.59 -13.21
C SER A 66 -20.30 6.08 -12.83
N ASN A 67 -20.12 6.37 -11.54
CA ASN A 67 -19.94 7.73 -11.03
C ASN A 67 -18.94 7.72 -9.86
N ARG A 68 -18.54 8.92 -9.41
CA ARG A 68 -17.65 9.10 -8.26
C ARG A 68 -18.45 9.35 -6.99
N PRO A 69 -18.67 8.33 -6.14
CA PRO A 69 -19.32 8.53 -4.86
C PRO A 69 -18.43 9.38 -3.91
N PRO A 70 -19.02 9.97 -2.87
CA PRO A 70 -18.26 10.70 -1.85
C PRO A 70 -17.53 9.75 -0.91
N PHE A 71 -16.49 9.06 -1.39
CA PHE A 71 -15.74 8.02 -0.68
C PHE A 71 -15.33 8.40 0.75
N THR A 72 -15.00 9.67 0.98
CA THR A 72 -14.61 10.18 2.31
C THR A 72 -15.70 9.94 3.36
N PHE A 73 -16.96 9.87 2.95
CA PHE A 73 -18.10 9.65 3.82
C PHE A 73 -18.60 8.21 3.85
N ASP A 74 -17.83 7.27 3.29
CA ASP A 74 -18.15 5.84 3.40
C ASP A 74 -17.39 5.19 4.57
N PRO A 75 -18.06 4.78 5.65
CA PRO A 75 -17.42 4.12 6.78
C PRO A 75 -16.68 2.85 6.39
N LEU A 76 -17.13 2.12 5.37
CA LEU A 76 -16.48 0.89 4.91
C LEU A 76 -15.13 1.14 4.24
N MET A 77 -14.92 2.31 3.61
CA MET A 77 -13.61 2.73 3.12
C MET A 77 -12.64 2.94 4.30
N HIS A 78 -13.09 3.61 5.35
CA HIS A 78 -12.27 3.84 6.55
C HIS A 78 -11.98 2.56 7.33
N ALA A 79 -12.90 1.59 7.28
CA ALA A 79 -12.70 0.25 7.82
C ALA A 79 -11.76 -0.62 6.96
N GLY A 80 -11.41 -0.18 5.74
CA GLY A 80 -10.52 -0.87 4.82
C GLY A 80 -11.16 -2.05 4.09
N CYS A 81 -12.48 -2.04 3.88
CA CYS A 81 -13.20 -3.06 3.10
C CYS A 81 -12.89 -3.00 1.62
N TYR A 82 -12.51 -1.84 1.13
CA TYR A 82 -12.05 -1.61 -0.24
C TYR A 82 -11.03 -0.47 -0.29
N TYR A 83 -10.32 -0.38 -1.41
CA TYR A 83 -9.39 0.69 -1.73
C TYR A 83 -9.81 1.35 -3.04
N VAL A 84 -9.84 2.69 -3.10
CA VAL A 84 -10.05 3.42 -4.35
C VAL A 84 -8.74 3.37 -5.13
N GLN A 85 -8.70 2.55 -6.16
CA GLN A 85 -7.48 2.26 -6.93
C GLN A 85 -7.73 2.44 -8.42
N GLU A 86 -6.77 3.03 -9.11
CA GLU A 86 -6.76 3.15 -10.56
C GLU A 86 -6.64 1.77 -11.21
N ALA A 87 -7.47 1.51 -12.21
CA ALA A 87 -7.65 0.17 -12.79
C ALA A 87 -6.37 -0.39 -13.43
N SER A 88 -5.60 0.41 -14.19
CA SER A 88 -4.36 -0.07 -14.82
C SER A 88 -3.35 -0.52 -13.76
N SER A 89 -3.27 0.17 -12.62
CA SER A 89 -2.37 -0.20 -11.52
C SER A 89 -2.74 -1.54 -10.87
N MET A 90 -3.99 -2.01 -11.05
CA MET A 90 -4.43 -3.33 -10.60
C MET A 90 -3.86 -4.48 -11.48
N PHE A 91 -3.23 -4.19 -12.62
CA PHE A 91 -2.55 -5.20 -13.44
C PHE A 91 -1.47 -5.95 -12.65
N LEU A 92 -0.92 -5.33 -11.63
CA LEU A 92 -0.05 -5.99 -10.67
C LEU A 92 -0.68 -7.28 -10.08
N TYR A 93 -2.02 -7.33 -9.93
CA TYR A 93 -2.72 -8.54 -9.47
C TYR A 93 -2.47 -9.73 -10.40
N HIS A 94 -2.66 -9.52 -11.71
CA HIS A 94 -2.44 -10.54 -12.72
C HIS A 94 -0.97 -10.99 -12.76
N VAL A 95 -0.04 -10.03 -12.81
CA VAL A 95 1.39 -10.32 -12.79
C VAL A 95 1.79 -11.15 -11.57
N LEU A 96 1.32 -10.77 -10.38
CA LEU A 96 1.63 -11.51 -9.16
C LEU A 96 1.07 -12.93 -9.15
N LYS A 97 -0.12 -13.15 -9.71
CA LYS A 97 -0.72 -14.49 -9.85
C LYS A 97 0.16 -15.43 -10.69
N GLU A 98 0.86 -14.89 -11.69
CA GLU A 98 1.72 -15.69 -12.56
C GLU A 98 3.13 -15.92 -11.99
N VAL A 99 3.72 -14.87 -11.40
CA VAL A 99 5.16 -14.94 -11.05
C VAL A 99 5.43 -15.30 -9.60
N MET A 100 4.42 -15.17 -8.71
CA MET A 100 4.64 -15.35 -7.28
C MET A 100 4.66 -16.84 -6.90
N PRO A 101 5.70 -17.32 -6.21
CA PRO A 101 5.75 -18.71 -5.78
C PRO A 101 4.71 -19.00 -4.69
N HIS A 102 4.12 -20.20 -4.72
CA HIS A 102 3.14 -20.69 -3.73
C HIS A 102 3.80 -21.14 -2.41
N LYS A 103 4.71 -20.35 -1.89
CA LYS A 103 5.39 -20.59 -0.61
C LYS A 103 5.54 -19.29 0.15
N THR A 104 5.74 -19.39 1.47
CA THR A 104 6.11 -18.24 2.31
C THR A 104 7.33 -17.52 1.75
N LEU A 105 7.26 -16.20 1.67
CA LEU A 105 8.31 -15.36 1.09
C LEU A 105 8.44 -14.02 1.81
N THR A 106 9.55 -13.34 1.55
CA THR A 106 9.77 -11.96 1.94
C THR A 106 9.56 -11.03 0.74
N ALA A 107 8.73 -10.01 0.91
CA ALA A 107 8.45 -9.03 -0.13
C ALA A 107 8.77 -7.61 0.33
N LEU A 108 9.18 -6.78 -0.63
CA LEU A 108 9.42 -5.36 -0.45
C LEU A 108 8.62 -4.55 -1.48
N ASP A 109 7.91 -3.53 -1.02
CA ASP A 109 7.47 -2.41 -1.85
C ASP A 109 8.37 -1.21 -1.56
N MET A 110 9.26 -0.87 -2.51
CA MET A 110 10.33 0.10 -2.28
C MET A 110 9.84 1.55 -2.29
N CYS A 111 8.79 1.86 -3.07
CA CYS A 111 8.22 3.19 -3.26
C CYS A 111 6.70 3.13 -3.02
N ALA A 112 6.32 2.73 -1.80
CA ALA A 112 5.03 2.14 -1.50
C ALA A 112 3.84 3.11 -1.40
N ALA A 113 4.09 4.39 -1.07
CA ALA A 113 3.00 5.33 -0.80
C ALA A 113 2.18 5.68 -2.06
N PRO A 114 0.86 5.76 -1.92
CA PRO A 114 0.06 5.76 -0.69
C PRO A 114 -0.39 4.38 -0.18
N GLY A 115 -0.03 3.24 -0.85
CA GLY A 115 -0.32 1.90 -0.37
C GLY A 115 -1.25 1.05 -1.25
N GLY A 116 -1.65 1.54 -2.43
CA GLY A 116 -2.51 0.80 -3.35
C GLY A 116 -1.88 -0.50 -3.86
N LYS A 117 -0.63 -0.43 -4.34
CA LYS A 117 0.14 -1.60 -4.78
C LYS A 117 0.57 -2.47 -3.60
N SER A 118 0.97 -1.86 -2.47
CA SER A 118 1.32 -2.60 -1.24
C SER A 118 0.15 -3.42 -0.70
N SER A 119 -1.06 -2.84 -0.62
CA SER A 119 -2.24 -3.56 -0.14
C SER A 119 -2.72 -4.64 -1.12
N LEU A 120 -2.53 -4.41 -2.42
CA LEU A 120 -2.78 -5.44 -3.44
C LEU A 120 -1.80 -6.60 -3.27
N LEU A 121 -0.49 -6.33 -3.17
CA LEU A 121 0.51 -7.36 -2.90
C LEU A 121 0.19 -8.11 -1.59
N ALA A 122 -0.15 -7.41 -0.52
CA ALA A 122 -0.54 -8.00 0.77
C ALA A 122 -1.77 -8.92 0.66
N SER A 123 -2.70 -8.67 -0.28
CA SER A 123 -3.88 -9.53 -0.49
C SER A 123 -3.53 -10.90 -1.07
N LEU A 124 -2.50 -10.95 -1.91
CA LEU A 124 -2.09 -12.14 -2.66
C LEU A 124 -0.96 -12.92 -1.98
N LEU A 125 -0.16 -12.27 -1.13
CA LEU A 125 0.94 -12.96 -0.44
C LEU A 125 0.45 -14.19 0.32
N PRO A 126 1.13 -15.35 0.19
CA PRO A 126 0.88 -16.53 1.00
C PRO A 126 0.88 -16.20 2.50
N GLU A 127 0.22 -17.05 3.29
CA GLU A 127 0.25 -16.91 4.75
C GLU A 127 1.69 -16.93 5.26
N ASP A 128 1.91 -16.25 6.38
CA ASP A 128 3.22 -16.10 7.01
C ASP A 128 4.30 -15.44 6.14
N SER A 129 3.91 -14.80 5.01
CA SER A 129 4.84 -13.99 4.20
C SER A 129 4.98 -12.59 4.78
N LEU A 130 6.21 -12.12 4.91
CA LEU A 130 6.51 -10.75 5.37
C LEU A 130 6.45 -9.76 4.21
N LEU A 131 5.76 -8.64 4.41
CA LEU A 131 5.81 -7.49 3.51
C LEU A 131 6.43 -6.28 4.21
N ILE A 132 7.48 -5.73 3.63
CA ILE A 132 8.02 -4.42 4.01
C ILE A 132 7.56 -3.40 2.98
N CYS A 133 6.94 -2.30 3.45
CA CYS A 133 6.51 -1.19 2.62
C CYS A 133 7.34 0.04 3.00
N ASN A 134 8.10 0.57 2.05
CA ASN A 134 8.99 1.70 2.28
C ASN A 134 8.58 2.94 1.51
N GLU A 135 8.74 4.11 2.11
CA GLU A 135 8.52 5.41 1.46
C GLU A 135 9.45 6.46 2.12
N PRO A 136 10.35 7.10 1.35
CA PRO A 136 11.31 8.05 1.93
C PRO A 136 10.67 9.37 2.40
N ASN A 137 9.55 9.79 1.81
CA ASN A 137 8.84 11.00 2.22
C ASN A 137 7.99 10.74 3.46
N LYS A 138 8.30 11.40 4.58
CA LYS A 138 7.62 11.19 5.87
C LYS A 138 6.11 11.42 5.82
N ALA A 139 5.64 12.44 5.11
CA ALA A 139 4.21 12.73 5.02
C ALA A 139 3.48 11.60 4.26
N ARG A 140 4.03 11.15 3.13
CA ARG A 140 3.51 10.04 2.36
C ARG A 140 3.63 8.70 3.11
N ALA A 141 4.72 8.48 3.85
CA ALA A 141 4.91 7.28 4.66
C ALA A 141 3.88 7.16 5.80
N ASN A 142 3.42 8.28 6.38
CA ASN A 142 2.34 8.27 7.37
C ASN A 142 1.00 7.85 6.72
N ILE A 143 0.69 8.32 5.51
CA ILE A 143 -0.50 7.91 4.76
C ILE A 143 -0.42 6.41 4.40
N LEU A 144 0.75 5.93 4.02
CA LEU A 144 1.01 4.50 3.79
C LEU A 144 0.75 3.69 5.06
N ALA A 145 1.27 4.12 6.21
CA ALA A 145 1.08 3.44 7.49
C ALA A 145 -0.41 3.39 7.89
N GLU A 146 -1.17 4.45 7.66
CA GLU A 146 -2.62 4.49 7.84
C GLU A 146 -3.32 3.47 6.94
N ASN A 147 -3.04 3.47 5.64
CA ASN A 147 -3.69 2.59 4.68
C ASN A 147 -3.35 1.11 4.93
N MET A 148 -2.11 0.79 5.32
CA MET A 148 -1.73 -0.57 5.69
C MET A 148 -2.37 -1.04 7.01
N GLN A 149 -2.62 -0.12 7.97
CA GLN A 149 -3.41 -0.44 9.15
C GLN A 149 -4.89 -0.68 8.80
N LYS A 150 -5.49 0.15 7.94
CA LYS A 150 -6.86 -0.05 7.43
C LYS A 150 -7.00 -1.38 6.68
N PHE A 151 -5.99 -1.78 5.92
CA PHE A 151 -5.98 -3.06 5.23
C PHE A 151 -6.00 -4.26 6.20
N GLY A 152 -5.33 -4.16 7.36
CA GLY A 152 -5.46 -5.07 8.50
C GLY A 152 -4.56 -6.30 8.50
N LYS A 153 -3.67 -6.50 7.50
CA LYS A 153 -2.70 -7.62 7.50
C LYS A 153 -1.61 -7.38 8.56
N THR A 154 -1.31 -8.41 9.33
CA THR A 154 -0.41 -8.35 10.48
C THR A 154 1.06 -8.49 10.10
N ASP A 155 1.35 -9.27 9.07
CA ASP A 155 2.72 -9.57 8.59
C ASP A 155 3.27 -8.43 7.73
N THR A 156 3.16 -7.18 8.24
CA THR A 156 3.59 -5.99 7.51
C THR A 156 4.41 -5.05 8.38
N ILE A 157 5.48 -4.50 7.78
CA ILE A 157 6.30 -3.45 8.38
C ILE A 157 6.27 -2.24 7.44
N VAL A 158 5.99 -1.05 7.96
CA VAL A 158 6.08 0.20 7.20
C VAL A 158 7.29 0.99 7.68
N THR A 159 8.13 1.40 6.73
CA THR A 159 9.38 2.13 7.00
C THR A 159 9.43 3.45 6.25
N CYS A 160 10.19 4.40 6.80
CA CYS A 160 10.44 5.70 6.19
C CYS A 160 11.94 5.90 5.99
N ASN A 161 12.47 5.38 4.86
CA ASN A 161 13.90 5.28 4.61
C ASN A 161 14.23 5.49 3.13
N TYR A 162 15.44 5.91 2.82
CA TYR A 162 15.94 5.88 1.43
C TYR A 162 16.27 4.44 1.00
N PRO A 163 16.24 4.12 -0.31
CA PRO A 163 16.57 2.79 -0.82
C PRO A 163 17.93 2.25 -0.34
N LYS A 164 18.93 3.11 -0.24
CA LYS A 164 20.25 2.80 0.29
C LYS A 164 20.21 2.28 1.74
N ASP A 165 19.32 2.83 2.58
CA ASP A 165 19.20 2.40 3.97
C ASP A 165 18.62 0.99 4.05
N ILE A 166 17.64 0.67 3.18
CA ILE A 166 17.08 -0.68 3.05
C ILE A 166 18.19 -1.67 2.70
N ARG A 167 19.03 -1.36 1.70
CA ARG A 167 20.18 -2.20 1.35
C ARG A 167 21.15 -2.37 2.53
N GLN A 168 21.49 -1.27 3.20
CA GLN A 168 22.41 -1.29 4.34
C GLN A 168 21.86 -2.07 5.55
N SER A 169 20.55 -2.23 5.67
CA SER A 169 19.94 -3.06 6.72
C SER A 169 20.32 -4.55 6.58
N GLY A 170 20.75 -4.96 5.39
CA GLY A 170 21.07 -6.34 5.05
C GLY A 170 19.84 -7.26 4.96
N LEU A 171 18.63 -6.71 4.96
CA LEU A 171 17.43 -7.48 4.64
C LEU A 171 17.46 -7.89 3.17
N THR A 172 16.96 -9.07 2.87
CA THR A 172 16.86 -9.61 1.52
C THR A 172 15.44 -10.09 1.22
N PHE A 173 15.05 -10.08 -0.05
CA PHE A 173 13.68 -10.27 -0.48
C PHE A 173 13.61 -11.24 -1.67
N ASP A 174 12.53 -12.00 -1.73
CA ASP A 174 12.23 -12.89 -2.84
C ASP A 174 11.44 -12.18 -3.94
N LEU A 175 10.71 -11.14 -3.55
CA LEU A 175 9.89 -10.31 -4.44
C LEU A 175 10.06 -8.83 -4.07
N ILE A 176 10.36 -8.00 -5.06
CA ILE A 176 10.43 -6.55 -4.88
C ILE A 176 9.53 -5.89 -5.92
N ILE A 177 8.68 -4.96 -5.50
CA ILE A 177 7.98 -4.04 -6.40
C ILE A 177 8.58 -2.65 -6.28
N THR A 178 8.75 -1.99 -7.42
CA THR A 178 9.28 -0.62 -7.51
C THR A 178 8.37 0.22 -8.41
N ASP A 179 7.35 0.83 -7.79
CA ASP A 179 6.55 1.87 -8.45
C ASP A 179 7.32 3.19 -8.34
N VAL A 180 8.30 3.34 -9.21
CA VAL A 180 9.32 4.39 -9.06
C VAL A 180 8.75 5.79 -9.30
N PRO A 181 9.27 6.83 -8.62
CA PRO A 181 8.91 8.21 -8.93
C PRO A 181 9.22 8.52 -10.39
N CYS A 182 8.26 9.13 -11.09
CA CYS A 182 8.34 9.38 -12.53
C CYS A 182 7.86 10.80 -12.89
N SER A 183 7.99 11.18 -14.16
CA SER A 183 7.57 12.49 -14.64
C SER A 183 6.05 12.75 -14.59
N GLY A 184 5.25 11.72 -14.28
CA GLY A 184 3.84 11.86 -13.95
C GLY A 184 2.91 12.10 -15.14
N GLU A 185 3.29 11.74 -16.36
CA GLU A 185 2.49 11.96 -17.58
C GLU A 185 1.08 11.33 -17.49
N GLY A 186 0.95 10.18 -16.83
CA GLY A 186 -0.35 9.53 -16.56
C GLY A 186 -1.21 10.24 -15.51
N MET A 187 -0.70 11.30 -14.88
CA MET A 187 -1.48 12.12 -13.95
C MET A 187 -2.10 13.37 -14.57
N PHE A 188 -1.78 13.67 -15.82
CA PHE A 188 -2.19 14.90 -16.48
C PHE A 188 -3.70 15.15 -16.52
N ARG A 189 -4.50 14.10 -16.50
CA ARG A 189 -5.95 14.18 -16.45
C ARG A 189 -6.48 14.50 -15.05
N LYS A 190 -5.73 14.15 -14.00
CA LYS A 190 -6.14 14.27 -12.60
C LYS A 190 -5.48 15.41 -11.84
N ASP A 191 -4.29 15.80 -12.25
CA ASP A 191 -3.46 16.77 -11.55
C ASP A 191 -2.91 17.82 -12.53
N ALA A 192 -3.40 19.04 -12.40
CA ALA A 192 -2.95 20.16 -13.22
C ALA A 192 -1.47 20.52 -12.93
N GLN A 193 -1.03 20.36 -11.67
CA GLN A 193 0.34 20.65 -11.26
C GLN A 193 1.34 19.74 -11.96
N ALA A 194 0.97 18.46 -12.22
CA ALA A 194 1.81 17.53 -12.95
C ALA A 194 2.16 18.03 -14.38
N LYS A 195 1.25 18.80 -15.02
CA LYS A 195 1.51 19.42 -16.33
C LYS A 195 2.53 20.55 -16.24
N ASP A 196 2.44 21.35 -15.17
CA ASP A 196 3.30 22.53 -14.97
C ASP A 196 4.73 22.11 -14.59
N GLU A 197 4.88 21.03 -13.84
CA GLU A 197 6.17 20.49 -13.41
C GLU A 197 6.87 19.66 -14.50
N TRP A 198 6.13 19.20 -15.51
CA TRP A 198 6.67 18.35 -16.56
C TRP A 198 7.62 19.13 -17.48
N SER A 199 8.76 18.52 -17.79
CA SER A 199 9.71 19.00 -18.79
C SER A 199 10.60 17.85 -19.27
N PRO A 200 11.23 17.96 -20.47
CA PRO A 200 12.23 16.97 -20.92
C PRO A 200 13.37 16.77 -19.90
N LEU A 201 13.78 17.84 -19.23
CA LEU A 201 14.81 17.76 -18.19
C LEU A 201 14.31 16.97 -16.96
N ASN A 202 13.04 17.14 -16.57
CA ASN A 202 12.45 16.37 -15.46
C ASN A 202 12.34 14.88 -15.82
N VAL A 203 11.92 14.54 -17.04
CA VAL A 203 11.94 13.16 -17.56
C VAL A 203 13.34 12.53 -17.39
N HIS A 204 14.39 13.22 -17.82
CA HIS A 204 15.77 12.72 -17.70
C HIS A 204 16.22 12.53 -16.24
N LYS A 205 15.87 13.46 -15.36
CA LYS A 205 16.15 13.36 -13.91
C LYS A 205 15.43 12.16 -13.30
N CYS A 206 14.14 11.98 -13.63
CA CYS A 206 13.35 10.84 -13.16
C CYS A 206 13.95 9.53 -13.64
N ALA A 207 14.29 9.41 -14.94
CA ALA A 207 14.90 8.21 -15.50
C ALA A 207 16.21 7.84 -14.79
N THR A 208 17.02 8.82 -14.42
CA THR A 208 18.27 8.60 -13.68
C THR A 208 18.00 8.11 -12.25
N LEU A 209 17.09 8.80 -11.51
CA LEU A 209 16.71 8.41 -10.15
C LEU A 209 16.10 7.00 -10.11
N GLN A 210 15.30 6.65 -11.11
CA GLN A 210 14.69 5.32 -11.22
C GLN A 210 15.74 4.22 -11.31
N ARG A 211 16.79 4.42 -12.11
CA ARG A 211 17.92 3.48 -12.20
C ARG A 211 18.62 3.30 -10.85
N GLU A 212 18.88 4.39 -10.15
CA GLU A 212 19.51 4.36 -8.82
C GLU A 212 18.66 3.55 -7.83
N ILE A 213 17.34 3.80 -7.79
CA ILE A 213 16.41 3.07 -6.91
C ILE A 213 16.41 1.58 -7.22
N VAL A 214 16.31 1.21 -8.51
CA VAL A 214 16.27 -0.18 -8.93
C VAL A 214 17.59 -0.91 -8.65
N GLU A 215 18.72 -0.24 -8.83
CA GLU A 215 20.05 -0.80 -8.51
C GLU A 215 20.19 -1.10 -7.01
N GLU A 216 19.71 -0.23 -6.13
CA GLU A 216 19.68 -0.48 -4.69
C GLU A 216 18.72 -1.63 -4.35
N ALA A 217 17.52 -1.67 -4.98
CA ALA A 217 16.55 -2.74 -4.81
C ALA A 217 17.10 -4.10 -5.27
N TRP A 218 17.79 -4.12 -6.42
CA TRP A 218 18.38 -5.34 -6.97
C TRP A 218 19.40 -5.99 -6.06
N GLN A 219 20.17 -5.19 -5.33
CA GLN A 219 21.12 -5.71 -4.36
C GLN A 219 20.41 -6.38 -3.17
N CYS A 220 19.20 -5.95 -2.84
CA CYS A 220 18.38 -6.59 -1.79
C CYS A 220 17.64 -7.83 -2.30
N LEU A 221 17.59 -8.08 -3.60
CA LEU A 221 16.85 -9.19 -4.19
C LEU A 221 17.66 -10.50 -4.07
N ASN A 222 17.01 -11.56 -3.61
CA ASN A 222 17.60 -12.90 -3.54
C ASN A 222 17.89 -13.46 -4.96
N PRO A 223 18.90 -14.35 -5.12
CA PRO A 223 19.04 -15.11 -6.36
C PRO A 223 17.75 -15.85 -6.72
N GLY A 224 17.34 -15.78 -7.98
CA GLY A 224 16.04 -16.32 -8.45
C GLY A 224 14.83 -15.45 -8.10
N GLY A 225 15.02 -14.35 -7.36
CA GLY A 225 13.95 -13.42 -6.99
C GLY A 225 13.42 -12.59 -8.16
N ILE A 226 12.25 -11.99 -7.95
CA ILE A 226 11.53 -11.19 -8.95
C ILE A 226 11.50 -9.72 -8.53
N LEU A 227 11.79 -8.82 -9.48
CA LEU A 227 11.59 -7.39 -9.35
C LEU A 227 10.57 -6.93 -10.39
N ILE A 228 9.51 -6.26 -9.91
CA ILE A 228 8.49 -5.66 -10.77
C ILE A 228 8.75 -4.16 -10.80
N TYR A 229 9.02 -3.64 -12.00
CA TYR A 229 9.22 -2.23 -12.28
C TYR A 229 7.94 -1.61 -12.83
N SER A 230 7.50 -0.47 -12.31
CA SER A 230 6.37 0.27 -12.87
C SER A 230 6.54 1.78 -12.78
N THR A 231 5.91 2.47 -13.73
CA THR A 231 5.78 3.94 -13.76
C THR A 231 4.36 4.32 -14.20
N CYS A 232 3.96 5.55 -13.94
CA CYS A 232 2.73 6.12 -14.51
C CYS A 232 3.04 7.10 -15.65
N THR A 233 4.03 6.83 -16.48
CA THR A 233 4.43 7.72 -17.58
C THR A 233 4.43 6.99 -18.93
N PHE A 234 4.43 7.73 -20.04
CA PHE A 234 4.31 7.17 -21.39
C PHE A 234 5.64 7.20 -22.15
N ASN A 235 6.60 8.04 -21.79
CA ASN A 235 7.85 8.19 -22.54
C ASN A 235 8.73 6.94 -22.47
N ALA A 236 9.51 6.70 -23.53
CA ALA A 236 10.39 5.53 -23.61
C ALA A 236 11.63 5.66 -22.71
N GLU A 237 12.06 6.88 -22.38
CA GLU A 237 13.28 7.13 -21.60
C GLU A 237 13.18 6.57 -20.18
N GLU A 238 12.03 6.81 -19.51
CA GLU A 238 11.74 6.27 -18.19
C GLU A 238 11.28 4.80 -18.23
N ASN A 239 10.81 4.31 -19.36
CA ASN A 239 10.20 3.01 -19.54
C ASN A 239 11.16 2.02 -20.21
N GLU A 240 11.01 1.71 -21.51
CA GLU A 240 11.79 0.66 -22.18
C GLU A 240 13.30 0.91 -22.12
N CYS A 241 13.73 2.18 -22.27
CA CYS A 241 15.17 2.49 -22.23
C CYS A 241 15.76 2.16 -20.86
N ASN A 242 15.06 2.51 -19.77
CA ASN A 242 15.48 2.16 -18.42
C ASN A 242 15.50 0.65 -18.20
N VAL A 243 14.41 -0.04 -18.54
CA VAL A 243 14.33 -1.51 -18.36
C VAL A 243 15.41 -2.21 -19.15
N TYR A 244 15.64 -1.82 -20.39
CA TYR A 244 16.69 -2.40 -21.24
C TYR A 244 18.10 -2.16 -20.67
N GLN A 245 18.41 -0.93 -20.25
CA GLN A 245 19.71 -0.60 -19.65
C GLN A 245 19.92 -1.37 -18.34
N LEU A 246 18.91 -1.41 -17.46
CA LEU A 246 18.96 -2.13 -16.21
C LEU A 246 19.14 -3.64 -16.43
N SER A 247 18.40 -4.24 -17.39
CA SER A 247 18.53 -5.66 -17.69
C SER A 247 19.96 -6.02 -18.14
N LYS A 248 20.57 -5.19 -18.98
CA LYS A 248 21.96 -5.38 -19.43
C LYS A 248 22.97 -5.19 -18.30
N LYS A 249 22.82 -4.11 -17.51
CA LYS A 249 23.74 -3.78 -16.42
C LYS A 249 23.71 -4.81 -15.29
N LEU A 250 22.50 -5.28 -14.95
CA LEU A 250 22.27 -6.15 -13.80
C LEU A 250 22.26 -7.64 -14.16
N GLY A 251 22.34 -7.98 -15.45
CA GLY A 251 22.20 -9.36 -15.93
C GLY A 251 20.81 -9.93 -15.68
N ALA A 252 19.76 -9.08 -15.67
CA ALA A 252 18.41 -9.50 -15.39
C ALA A 252 17.76 -10.13 -16.63
N GLU A 253 17.00 -11.21 -16.40
CA GLU A 253 16.06 -11.77 -17.37
C GLU A 253 14.76 -10.94 -17.33
N ILE A 254 14.24 -10.50 -18.50
CA ILE A 254 12.95 -9.83 -18.57
C ILE A 254 11.91 -10.91 -18.88
N LEU A 255 10.98 -11.10 -17.95
CA LEU A 255 9.95 -12.14 -18.09
C LEU A 255 8.76 -11.64 -18.92
N SER A 256 8.24 -12.53 -19.77
CA SER A 256 6.96 -12.35 -20.41
C SER A 256 5.85 -12.87 -19.51
N ILE A 257 4.77 -12.11 -19.41
CA ILE A 257 3.53 -12.45 -18.70
C ILE A 257 2.46 -12.66 -19.75
N ASP A 258 1.74 -13.75 -19.65
CA ASP A 258 0.64 -14.04 -20.56
C ASP A 258 -0.51 -13.04 -20.33
N ILE A 259 -1.01 -12.45 -21.41
CA ILE A 259 -2.12 -11.48 -21.36
C ILE A 259 -3.18 -11.86 -22.39
N ASN A 260 -4.44 -11.57 -22.07
CA ASN A 260 -5.52 -11.70 -23.03
C ASN A 260 -5.48 -10.51 -24.02
N ASP A 261 -5.52 -10.78 -25.31
CA ASP A 261 -5.51 -9.76 -26.37
C ASP A 261 -6.68 -8.77 -26.24
N GLU A 262 -7.83 -9.22 -25.73
CA GLU A 262 -9.01 -8.39 -25.47
C GLU A 262 -8.76 -7.27 -24.44
N TRP A 263 -7.71 -7.38 -23.62
CA TRP A 263 -7.35 -6.33 -22.66
C TRP A 263 -6.75 -5.11 -23.33
N ASN A 264 -6.40 -5.21 -24.61
CA ASN A 264 -5.83 -4.12 -25.40
C ASN A 264 -4.56 -3.50 -24.80
N ILE A 265 -3.78 -4.26 -24.01
CA ILE A 265 -2.52 -3.83 -23.45
C ILE A 265 -1.49 -3.72 -24.59
N THR A 266 -0.72 -2.64 -24.58
CA THR A 266 0.28 -2.37 -25.62
C THR A 266 1.66 -2.87 -25.15
N GLY A 267 2.43 -3.47 -26.05
CA GLY A 267 3.81 -3.87 -25.81
C GLY A 267 4.81 -2.70 -25.91
N SER A 268 6.08 -3.02 -26.21
CA SER A 268 7.14 -2.03 -26.39
C SER A 268 6.85 -1.11 -27.59
N LEU A 269 7.01 0.19 -27.38
CA LEU A 269 6.91 1.24 -28.41
C LEU A 269 8.26 1.84 -28.77
N ALA A 270 9.31 1.60 -27.99
CA ALA A 270 10.63 2.18 -28.22
C ALA A 270 11.31 1.55 -29.45
N LYS A 271 11.64 2.39 -30.43
CA LYS A 271 12.29 1.92 -31.66
C LYS A 271 13.59 1.18 -31.38
N GLY A 272 13.71 -0.03 -31.88
CA GLY A 272 14.89 -0.89 -31.72
C GLY A 272 15.00 -1.61 -30.36
N ILE A 273 14.02 -1.45 -29.45
CA ILE A 273 13.94 -2.15 -28.18
C ILE A 273 12.69 -3.02 -28.18
N ASN A 274 12.87 -4.31 -28.47
CA ASN A 274 11.79 -5.29 -28.46
C ASN A 274 11.94 -6.20 -27.22
N ILE A 275 11.30 -5.79 -26.12
CA ILE A 275 11.31 -6.49 -24.83
C ILE A 275 9.88 -6.67 -24.32
N PRO A 276 9.57 -7.73 -23.55
CA PRO A 276 8.26 -7.93 -22.98
C PRO A 276 7.98 -6.90 -21.90
N VAL A 277 7.08 -5.96 -22.22
CA VAL A 277 6.61 -4.89 -21.33
C VAL A 277 5.14 -4.62 -21.58
N TYR A 278 4.49 -3.97 -20.62
CA TYR A 278 3.02 -3.77 -20.60
C TYR A 278 2.72 -2.29 -20.42
N ARG A 279 2.06 -1.71 -21.42
CA ARG A 279 1.64 -0.31 -21.44
C ARG A 279 0.13 -0.19 -21.45
N PHE A 280 -0.37 0.54 -20.50
CA PHE A 280 -1.77 0.96 -20.44
C PHE A 280 -1.86 2.38 -20.97
N ILE A 281 -2.65 2.56 -22.03
CA ILE A 281 -2.78 3.84 -22.72
C ILE A 281 -4.24 4.26 -22.66
N PRO A 282 -4.55 5.46 -22.12
CA PRO A 282 -5.91 6.00 -22.09
C PRO A 282 -6.57 5.94 -23.47
N GLY A 283 -7.84 5.56 -23.52
CA GLY A 283 -8.59 5.36 -24.75
C GLY A 283 -8.42 3.98 -25.38
N LYS A 284 -7.26 3.34 -25.23
CA LYS A 284 -7.05 1.95 -25.66
C LYS A 284 -7.37 0.98 -24.52
N THR A 285 -6.99 1.31 -23.30
CA THR A 285 -7.40 0.62 -22.07
C THR A 285 -8.27 1.53 -21.22
N ARG A 286 -9.23 0.95 -20.47
CA ARG A 286 -10.09 1.72 -19.57
C ARG A 286 -9.33 2.03 -18.28
N GLY A 287 -8.57 3.11 -18.27
CA GLY A 287 -7.75 3.53 -17.14
C GLY A 287 -6.90 4.75 -17.47
N GLU A 288 -5.92 5.02 -16.58
CA GLU A 288 -4.87 6.02 -16.76
C GLU A 288 -3.63 5.37 -17.40
N GLY A 289 -2.49 6.06 -17.34
CA GLY A 289 -1.23 5.50 -17.81
C GLY A 289 -0.58 4.58 -16.79
N LEU A 290 -0.10 3.43 -17.26
CA LEU A 290 0.79 2.55 -16.53
C LEU A 290 1.80 1.94 -17.51
N PHE A 291 3.02 1.81 -17.07
CA PHE A 291 4.03 0.94 -17.66
C PHE A 291 4.48 -0.08 -16.63
N MET A 292 4.65 -1.34 -17.04
CA MET A 292 5.15 -2.40 -16.17
C MET A 292 6.08 -3.33 -16.90
N ALA A 293 7.14 -3.77 -16.20
CA ALA A 293 8.07 -4.81 -16.63
C ALA A 293 8.42 -5.73 -15.47
N VAL A 294 8.70 -6.99 -15.75
CA VAL A 294 9.06 -8.01 -14.75
C VAL A 294 10.48 -8.47 -15.00
N LEU A 295 11.33 -8.30 -14.01
CA LEU A 295 12.74 -8.64 -14.03
C LEU A 295 13.03 -9.80 -13.08
N LYS A 296 13.75 -10.82 -13.52
CA LYS A 296 14.16 -11.96 -12.69
C LYS A 296 15.66 -11.95 -12.50
N LYS A 297 16.10 -12.12 -11.25
CA LYS A 297 17.50 -12.28 -10.92
C LYS A 297 17.94 -13.72 -11.20
N PRO A 298 19.06 -13.94 -11.91
CA PRO A 298 19.55 -15.29 -12.16
C PRO A 298 19.77 -16.07 -10.86
N ALA A 299 19.40 -17.35 -10.85
CA ALA A 299 19.53 -18.19 -9.66
C ALA A 299 21.00 -18.44 -9.23
N ASN A 300 21.94 -18.31 -10.17
CA ASN A 300 23.37 -18.42 -9.95
C ASN A 300 24.05 -17.07 -9.64
N ALA A 301 23.29 -15.97 -9.53
CA ALA A 301 23.83 -14.68 -9.15
C ALA A 301 24.38 -14.74 -7.71
N GLU A 302 25.46 -13.98 -7.44
CA GLU A 302 25.98 -13.89 -6.10
C GLU A 302 24.94 -13.26 -5.15
N SER A 303 24.74 -13.90 -4.00
CA SER A 303 23.97 -13.29 -2.91
C SER A 303 24.76 -12.11 -2.34
N PHE A 304 24.08 -11.03 -2.02
CA PHE A 304 24.68 -9.87 -1.38
C PHE A 304 25.28 -10.29 -0.03
N LYS A 305 26.60 -10.44 0.04
CA LYS A 305 27.31 -10.61 1.32
C LYS A 305 27.39 -9.21 1.95
N THR A 306 26.61 -8.97 2.99
CA THR A 306 26.95 -7.90 3.92
C THR A 306 28.38 -8.17 4.38
N SER A 307 29.32 -7.27 4.07
CA SER A 307 30.61 -7.31 4.75
C SER A 307 30.30 -7.29 6.25
N SER A 308 30.46 -8.44 6.88
CA SER A 308 30.43 -8.56 8.33
C SER A 308 31.61 -7.74 8.84
N GLY A 309 31.35 -6.44 9.03
CA GLY A 309 32.27 -5.59 9.79
C GLY A 309 32.37 -6.23 11.17
N ASN A 310 33.55 -6.71 11.47
CA ASN A 310 34.04 -7.21 12.75
C ASN A 310 33.03 -7.07 13.91
N ASP A 311 32.29 -8.13 14.18
CA ASP A 311 31.49 -8.32 15.40
C ASP A 311 32.39 -8.59 16.63
N ASN A 312 33.59 -7.98 16.69
CA ASN A 312 34.53 -8.03 17.79
C ASN A 312 34.78 -6.65 18.42
N LYS A 313 33.72 -5.91 18.66
CA LYS A 313 33.69 -4.95 19.78
C LYS A 313 32.32 -5.08 20.43
N SER A 314 32.25 -5.94 21.42
CA SER A 314 31.28 -5.87 22.50
C SER A 314 31.40 -4.47 23.16
N LYS A 315 30.84 -3.46 22.53
CA LYS A 315 30.39 -2.30 23.27
C LYS A 315 29.28 -2.82 24.17
N LYS A 316 29.60 -2.95 25.48
CA LYS A 316 28.60 -2.94 26.51
C LYS A 316 27.67 -1.77 26.17
N GLU A 317 26.58 -2.08 25.47
CA GLU A 317 25.46 -1.17 25.38
C GLU A 317 25.08 -0.90 26.84
N LYS A 318 25.35 0.32 27.29
CA LYS A 318 24.68 0.84 28.45
C LYS A 318 23.20 0.66 28.12
N GLN A 319 22.59 -0.38 28.69
CA GLN A 319 21.15 -0.42 28.87
C GLN A 319 20.81 0.93 29.51
N LYS A 320 20.31 1.85 28.70
CA LYS A 320 19.59 2.97 29.25
C LYS A 320 18.55 2.32 30.15
N LYS A 321 18.69 2.54 31.46
CA LYS A 321 17.71 2.12 32.45
C LYS A 321 16.37 2.57 31.91
N ASP A 322 15.58 1.62 31.42
CA ASP A 322 14.18 1.84 31.10
C ASP A 322 13.57 2.53 32.32
N LYS A 323 13.10 3.75 32.12
CA LYS A 323 12.29 4.43 33.12
C LYS A 323 11.20 3.43 33.49
N LYS A 324 11.12 3.10 34.79
CA LYS A 324 10.19 2.18 35.44
C LYS A 324 9.06 1.74 34.49
N ASN A 325 9.23 0.54 33.91
CA ASN A 325 8.15 -0.14 33.26
C ASN A 325 7.01 -0.21 34.28
N SER A 326 5.86 0.34 33.96
CA SER A 326 4.66 0.37 34.84
C SER A 326 4.11 -1.03 35.14
N GLY A 327 4.76 -2.09 34.70
CA GLY A 327 4.30 -3.49 34.87
C GLY A 327 2.99 -3.82 34.15
N ILE A 328 2.39 -2.84 33.45
CA ILE A 328 1.11 -2.99 32.77
C ILE A 328 1.42 -3.35 31.31
N THR A 329 0.91 -4.48 30.86
CA THR A 329 0.99 -4.94 29.45
C THR A 329 -0.42 -5.07 28.86
N PRO A 330 -0.60 -4.90 27.53
CA PRO A 330 -1.85 -5.19 26.87
C PRO A 330 -2.30 -6.64 27.13
N ASN A 331 -3.61 -6.83 27.21
CA ASN A 331 -4.14 -8.18 27.29
C ASN A 331 -3.96 -8.87 25.93
N MET A 332 -3.21 -9.97 25.93
CA MET A 332 -3.00 -10.78 24.72
C MET A 332 -4.29 -11.40 24.17
N ASN A 333 -5.32 -11.55 24.99
CA ASN A 333 -6.64 -12.00 24.54
C ASN A 333 -7.36 -11.00 23.61
N TRP A 334 -6.81 -9.81 23.40
CA TRP A 334 -7.32 -8.85 22.41
C TRP A 334 -7.10 -9.31 20.96
N ILE A 335 -6.26 -10.32 20.75
CA ILE A 335 -6.03 -10.95 19.43
C ILE A 335 -6.43 -12.43 19.45
N CYS A 336 -6.79 -12.96 18.27
CA CYS A 336 -7.35 -14.32 18.14
C CYS A 336 -6.34 -15.42 18.42
N ASN A 337 -5.07 -15.23 18.02
CA ASN A 337 -4.02 -16.26 18.10
C ASN A 337 -2.80 -15.74 18.88
N PRO A 338 -2.94 -15.46 20.18
CA PRO A 338 -1.91 -14.78 20.97
C PRO A 338 -0.55 -15.50 20.98
N ASP A 339 -0.57 -16.83 20.94
CA ASP A 339 0.64 -17.66 20.98
C ASP A 339 1.53 -17.57 19.72
N ARG A 340 1.05 -16.90 18.67
CA ARG A 340 1.82 -16.64 17.42
C ARG A 340 2.59 -15.33 17.45
N TYR A 341 2.50 -14.56 18.55
CA TYR A 341 2.98 -13.20 18.61
C TYR A 341 3.84 -12.92 19.84
N THR A 342 4.96 -12.26 19.63
CA THR A 342 5.76 -11.66 20.70
C THR A 342 5.39 -10.20 20.89
N MET A 343 5.08 -9.82 22.16
CA MET A 343 4.78 -8.44 22.53
C MET A 343 6.08 -7.62 22.64
N ILE A 344 6.13 -6.53 21.89
CA ILE A 344 7.26 -5.59 21.92
C ILE A 344 6.76 -4.22 22.43
N ASN A 345 7.48 -3.65 23.38
CA ASN A 345 7.27 -2.26 23.84
C ASN A 345 8.27 -1.35 23.15
N ARG A 346 7.79 -0.26 22.56
CA ARG A 346 8.59 0.81 21.99
C ARG A 346 7.94 2.15 22.30
N ASP A 347 8.64 3.02 23.00
CA ASP A 347 8.20 4.39 23.30
C ASP A 347 6.78 4.49 23.90
N ASN A 348 6.46 3.64 24.89
CA ASN A 348 5.15 3.48 25.52
C ASN A 348 4.05 2.87 24.63
N SER A 349 4.35 2.46 23.41
CA SER A 349 3.44 1.78 22.52
C SER A 349 3.79 0.28 22.44
N TYR A 350 2.76 -0.55 22.49
CA TYR A 350 2.91 -1.99 22.37
C TYR A 350 2.51 -2.49 20.96
N PHE A 351 3.30 -3.44 20.47
CA PHE A 351 3.09 -4.09 19.19
C PHE A 351 3.17 -5.61 19.37
N ALA A 352 2.25 -6.35 18.78
CA ALA A 352 2.34 -7.80 18.67
C ALA A 352 2.99 -8.15 17.32
N ILE A 353 4.21 -8.66 17.37
CA ILE A 353 4.99 -9.03 16.19
C ILE A 353 4.86 -10.53 15.97
N PRO A 354 4.50 -11.02 14.77
CA PRO A 354 4.49 -12.44 14.46
C PRO A 354 5.84 -13.08 14.73
N ASP A 355 5.87 -14.19 15.47
CA ASP A 355 7.11 -14.88 15.85
C ASP A 355 7.92 -15.35 14.64
N THR A 356 7.24 -15.74 13.57
CA THR A 356 7.85 -16.08 12.27
C THR A 356 8.80 -15.00 11.75
N TRP A 357 8.48 -13.70 12.01
CA TRP A 357 9.24 -12.55 11.51
C TRP A 357 9.91 -11.71 12.58
N LEU A 358 9.95 -12.21 13.82
CA LEU A 358 10.57 -11.48 14.94
C LEU A 358 12.04 -11.15 14.65
N SER A 359 12.79 -12.10 14.09
CA SER A 359 14.21 -11.88 13.72
C SER A 359 14.37 -10.81 12.65
N SER A 360 13.50 -10.78 11.63
CA SER A 360 13.50 -9.76 10.58
C SER A 360 13.12 -8.39 11.13
N TYR A 361 12.13 -8.34 12.05
CA TYR A 361 11.78 -7.11 12.75
C TYR A 361 12.97 -6.58 13.59
N VAL A 362 13.62 -7.43 14.37
CA VAL A 362 14.79 -7.04 15.18
C VAL A 362 15.90 -6.52 14.28
N LYS A 363 16.17 -7.16 13.15
CA LYS A 363 17.16 -6.70 12.17
C LYS A 363 16.78 -5.34 11.58
N ALA A 364 15.54 -5.17 11.14
CA ALA A 364 15.02 -3.91 10.61
C ALA A 364 15.11 -2.78 11.65
N SER A 365 14.73 -3.04 12.91
CA SER A 365 14.67 -2.03 13.97
C SER A 365 16.01 -1.45 14.39
N ARG A 366 17.13 -2.09 14.02
CA ARG A 366 18.49 -1.61 14.32
C ARG A 366 18.94 -0.47 13.42
N SER A 367 18.40 -0.38 12.20
CA SER A 367 18.88 0.54 11.18
C SER A 367 17.78 1.31 10.45
N LEU A 368 16.54 0.85 10.50
CA LEU A 368 15.43 1.44 9.76
C LEU A 368 14.50 2.25 10.69
N ASN A 369 13.96 3.33 10.16
CA ASN A 369 12.89 4.09 10.79
C ASN A 369 11.55 3.41 10.53
N ILE A 370 11.08 2.62 11.50
CA ILE A 370 9.83 1.86 11.43
C ILE A 370 8.68 2.73 11.95
N LEU A 371 7.65 2.92 11.12
CA LEU A 371 6.41 3.63 11.49
C LEU A 371 5.32 2.69 11.98
N LYS A 372 5.25 1.47 11.45
CA LYS A 372 4.28 0.43 11.82
C LYS A 372 4.96 -0.93 11.70
N ALA A 373 4.70 -1.82 12.65
CA ALA A 373 5.07 -3.23 12.54
C ALA A 373 4.04 -4.09 13.27
N GLY A 374 3.71 -5.25 12.70
CA GLY A 374 2.77 -6.17 13.30
C GLY A 374 1.40 -5.54 13.62
N ILE A 375 0.84 -5.88 14.77
CA ILE A 375 -0.43 -5.35 15.27
C ILE A 375 -0.12 -4.26 16.31
N PRO A 376 -0.50 -2.99 16.10
CA PRO A 376 -0.47 -1.99 17.15
C PRO A 376 -1.48 -2.36 18.23
N MET A 377 -1.02 -2.75 19.41
CA MET A 377 -1.90 -3.22 20.49
C MET A 377 -2.47 -2.07 21.32
N GLY A 378 -1.68 -1.06 21.61
CA GLY A 378 -2.12 0.08 22.39
C GLY A 378 -0.98 0.90 22.96
N GLU A 379 -1.35 1.98 23.66
CA GLU A 379 -0.41 2.92 24.27
C GLU A 379 -0.64 3.02 25.79
N ILE A 380 0.45 3.13 26.57
CA ILE A 380 0.38 3.36 28.00
C ILE A 380 -0.03 4.80 28.24
N LYS A 381 -1.13 5.00 29.01
CA LYS A 381 -1.55 6.32 29.46
C LYS A 381 -1.91 6.27 30.94
N GLY A 382 -0.98 6.73 31.77
CA GLY A 382 -1.09 6.66 33.22
C GLY A 382 -1.06 5.20 33.71
N LYS A 383 -2.16 4.72 34.25
CA LYS A 383 -2.33 3.33 34.75
C LYS A 383 -3.11 2.43 33.79
N ASP A 384 -3.35 2.88 32.58
CA ASP A 384 -4.20 2.19 31.63
C ASP A 384 -3.47 1.98 30.28
N ILE A 385 -3.94 1.04 29.50
CA ILE A 385 -3.53 0.83 28.10
C ILE A 385 -4.69 1.15 27.22
N ILE A 386 -4.54 2.17 26.39
CA ILE A 386 -5.54 2.55 25.39
C ILE A 386 -5.37 1.66 24.18
N PRO A 387 -6.36 0.85 23.76
CA PRO A 387 -6.28 0.02 22.57
C PRO A 387 -6.09 0.90 21.32
N ALA A 388 -5.17 0.50 20.45
CA ALA A 388 -4.84 1.24 19.24
C ALA A 388 -5.91 1.06 18.15
N GLN A 389 -6.09 2.07 17.30
CA GLN A 389 -6.94 1.98 16.12
C GLN A 389 -6.55 0.81 15.20
N GLY A 390 -5.24 0.58 15.04
CA GLY A 390 -4.73 -0.53 14.23
C GLY A 390 -5.09 -1.92 14.77
N LEU A 391 -5.33 -2.06 16.09
CA LEU A 391 -5.87 -3.28 16.67
C LEU A 391 -7.33 -3.51 16.22
N ALA A 392 -8.19 -2.48 16.33
CA ALA A 392 -9.58 -2.59 15.87
C ALA A 392 -9.70 -3.00 14.40
N LEU A 393 -8.79 -2.52 13.57
CA LEU A 393 -8.78 -2.78 12.13
C LEU A 393 -7.96 -4.03 11.74
N SER A 394 -7.33 -4.71 12.70
CA SER A 394 -6.56 -5.94 12.45
C SER A 394 -7.46 -7.12 12.09
N ASN A 395 -7.01 -7.95 11.16
CA ASN A 395 -7.67 -9.22 10.84
C ASN A 395 -7.59 -10.24 12.00
N GLU A 396 -6.70 -9.99 12.97
CA GLU A 396 -6.50 -10.82 14.17
C GLU A 396 -7.24 -10.25 15.42
N LEU A 397 -8.07 -9.23 15.26
CA LEU A 397 -8.85 -8.72 16.39
C LEU A 397 -9.77 -9.79 16.97
N ASN A 398 -9.64 -10.06 18.27
CA ASN A 398 -10.60 -10.85 19.01
C ASN A 398 -11.77 -9.95 19.47
N ARG A 399 -12.84 -9.93 18.69
CA ARG A 399 -14.04 -9.11 19.01
C ARG A 399 -14.67 -9.46 20.34
N ASN A 400 -14.60 -10.73 20.77
CA ASN A 400 -15.19 -11.19 22.04
C ASN A 400 -14.48 -10.61 23.27
N ALA A 401 -13.31 -10.02 23.12
CA ALA A 401 -12.59 -9.35 24.20
C ALA A 401 -13.16 -7.95 24.54
N PHE A 402 -14.12 -7.46 23.75
CA PHE A 402 -14.68 -6.12 23.88
C PHE A 402 -16.20 -6.13 23.83
N THR A 403 -16.83 -5.22 24.59
CA THR A 403 -18.23 -4.86 24.33
C THR A 403 -18.33 -4.27 22.93
N THR A 404 -19.18 -4.85 22.08
CA THR A 404 -19.35 -4.41 20.70
C THR A 404 -20.67 -3.68 20.52
N ILE A 405 -20.66 -2.54 19.84
CA ILE A 405 -21.86 -1.76 19.52
C ILE A 405 -21.89 -1.53 18.02
N GLU A 406 -22.97 -1.97 17.38
CA GLU A 406 -23.29 -1.62 16.01
C GLU A 406 -23.81 -0.19 15.97
N VAL A 407 -23.26 0.64 15.09
CA VAL A 407 -23.67 2.04 14.95
C VAL A 407 -24.34 2.29 13.60
N GLU A 408 -25.31 3.19 13.61
CA GLU A 408 -25.93 3.69 12.39
C GLU A 408 -25.00 4.64 11.63
N TYR A 409 -25.30 4.91 10.36
CA TYR A 409 -24.47 5.75 9.49
C TYR A 409 -24.08 7.10 10.11
N THR A 410 -25.04 7.83 10.68
CA THR A 410 -24.78 9.15 11.28
C THR A 410 -23.76 9.04 12.43
N GLN A 411 -23.94 8.06 13.30
CA GLN A 411 -23.02 7.79 14.41
C GLN A 411 -21.64 7.35 13.93
N ALA A 412 -21.58 6.57 12.84
CA ALA A 412 -20.32 6.18 12.22
C ALA A 412 -19.55 7.41 11.70
N ILE A 413 -20.24 8.36 11.07
CA ILE A 413 -19.63 9.62 10.59
C ILE A 413 -19.17 10.49 11.77
N ASP A 414 -19.99 10.62 12.84
CA ASP A 414 -19.59 11.34 14.06
C ASP A 414 -18.32 10.73 14.67
N TYR A 415 -18.25 9.39 14.71
CA TYR A 415 -17.04 8.68 15.14
C TYR A 415 -15.83 9.03 14.26
N LEU A 416 -15.98 8.95 12.93
CA LEU A 416 -14.90 9.26 11.97
C LEU A 416 -14.50 10.74 11.95
N ARG A 417 -15.37 11.64 12.40
CA ARG A 417 -15.07 13.07 12.64
C ARG A 417 -14.41 13.32 13.99
N LYS A 418 -14.29 12.27 14.82
CA LYS A 418 -13.78 12.35 16.20
C LYS A 418 -14.69 13.19 17.11
N GLU A 419 -15.98 13.18 16.86
CA GLU A 419 -16.97 13.79 17.75
C GLU A 419 -17.25 12.92 18.98
N ALA A 420 -17.80 13.53 20.01
CA ALA A 420 -18.13 12.83 21.25
C ALA A 420 -19.28 11.84 21.02
N MET A 421 -19.11 10.61 21.50
CA MET A 421 -20.13 9.56 21.40
C MET A 421 -20.96 9.46 22.67
N ARG A 422 -22.22 9.04 22.52
CA ARG A 422 -23.11 8.74 23.63
C ARG A 422 -23.73 7.36 23.41
N PHE A 423 -23.78 6.59 24.48
CA PHE A 423 -24.36 5.25 24.47
C PHE A 423 -25.47 5.14 25.53
N PRO A 424 -26.38 4.17 25.43
CA PRO A 424 -27.37 3.86 26.47
C PRO A 424 -26.72 3.64 27.84
N CYS A 425 -27.44 4.02 28.90
CA CYS A 425 -26.89 4.03 30.27
C CYS A 425 -26.65 2.61 30.85
N ASP A 426 -27.17 1.57 30.26
CA ASP A 426 -26.99 0.16 30.63
C ASP A 426 -25.65 -0.42 30.17
N ILE A 427 -24.93 0.29 29.30
CA ILE A 427 -23.60 -0.15 28.83
C ILE A 427 -22.54 0.13 29.88
N GLN A 428 -21.86 -0.92 30.33
CA GLN A 428 -20.82 -0.82 31.34
C GLN A 428 -19.66 0.07 30.91
N PRO A 429 -19.05 0.82 31.86
CA PRO A 429 -17.79 1.56 31.58
C PRO A 429 -16.68 0.64 31.10
N GLY A 430 -15.88 1.12 30.13
CA GLY A 430 -14.79 0.34 29.54
C GLY A 430 -14.52 0.69 28.08
N TYR A 431 -13.70 -0.11 27.45
CA TYR A 431 -13.44 0.02 26.00
C TYR A 431 -14.54 -0.67 25.20
N ILE A 432 -15.10 0.04 24.24
CA ILE A 432 -16.18 -0.39 23.35
C ILE A 432 -15.61 -0.45 21.93
N LEU A 433 -15.83 -1.56 21.26
CA LEU A 433 -15.59 -1.71 19.84
C LEU A 433 -16.82 -1.26 19.06
N LEU A 434 -16.67 -0.25 18.21
CA LEU A 434 -17.71 0.18 17.30
C LEU A 434 -17.66 -0.60 16.00
N THR A 435 -18.82 -1.03 15.50
CA THR A 435 -18.98 -1.69 14.21
C THR A 435 -20.00 -0.96 13.34
N PHE A 436 -19.81 -1.03 12.03
CA PHE A 436 -20.77 -0.57 11.03
C PHE A 436 -20.92 -1.67 9.97
N LYS A 437 -22.16 -2.10 9.69
CA LYS A 437 -22.43 -3.29 8.87
C LYS A 437 -21.61 -4.50 9.34
N ASN A 438 -21.56 -4.67 10.64
CA ASN A 438 -20.77 -5.72 11.31
C ASN A 438 -19.26 -5.67 11.02
N ILE A 439 -18.73 -4.56 10.54
CA ILE A 439 -17.29 -4.34 10.31
C ILE A 439 -16.74 -3.39 11.39
N PRO A 440 -15.62 -3.74 12.06
CA PRO A 440 -15.00 -2.87 13.05
C PRO A 440 -14.58 -1.52 12.47
N LEU A 441 -14.95 -0.43 13.15
CA LEU A 441 -14.53 0.94 12.84
C LEU A 441 -13.43 1.43 13.78
N GLY A 442 -13.45 1.02 15.05
CA GLY A 442 -12.49 1.43 16.04
C GLY A 442 -13.05 1.43 17.46
N PHE A 443 -12.34 2.09 18.38
CA PHE A 443 -12.66 2.06 19.79
C PHE A 443 -13.20 3.39 20.34
N CYS A 444 -14.09 3.27 21.33
CA CYS A 444 -14.44 4.34 22.27
C CYS A 444 -14.12 3.90 23.70
N LYS A 445 -13.91 4.85 24.63
CA LYS A 445 -13.85 4.59 26.07
C LYS A 445 -15.11 5.14 26.73
N ASN A 446 -16.04 4.26 27.13
CA ASN A 446 -17.22 4.62 27.91
C ASN A 446 -16.79 4.95 29.35
N ILE A 447 -17.16 6.14 29.84
CA ILE A 447 -16.92 6.59 31.21
C ILE A 447 -18.22 6.80 32.00
N GLY A 448 -19.33 6.22 31.52
CA GLY A 448 -20.66 6.24 32.09
C GLY A 448 -21.55 7.34 31.51
N ASN A 449 -21.28 8.61 31.73
CA ASN A 449 -22.08 9.72 31.23
C ASN A 449 -21.76 10.16 29.78
N ARG A 450 -20.64 9.74 29.24
CA ARG A 450 -20.18 9.99 27.87
C ARG A 450 -19.15 8.94 27.46
N ALA A 451 -18.86 8.87 26.17
CA ALA A 451 -17.75 8.07 25.67
C ALA A 451 -16.71 8.93 24.95
N ASN A 452 -15.46 8.71 25.27
CA ASN A 452 -14.34 9.35 24.59
C ASN A 452 -14.08 8.60 23.27
N ASN A 453 -14.14 9.31 22.17
CA ASN A 453 -13.83 8.81 20.85
C ASN A 453 -12.30 8.64 20.70
N LEU A 454 -11.84 7.42 20.46
CA LEU A 454 -10.43 7.07 20.35
C LEU A 454 -9.91 7.09 18.90
N TYR A 455 -10.74 7.47 17.91
CA TYR A 455 -10.31 7.59 16.52
C TYR A 455 -9.10 8.53 16.40
N PRO A 456 -8.05 8.21 15.61
CA PRO A 456 -6.89 9.07 15.46
C PRO A 456 -7.25 10.46 14.92
N ALA A 457 -6.69 11.50 15.52
CA ALA A 457 -7.01 12.88 15.13
C ALA A 457 -6.55 13.22 13.70
N GLU A 458 -5.44 12.61 13.28
CA GLU A 458 -4.85 12.74 11.97
C GLU A 458 -5.67 12.08 10.86
N TRP A 459 -6.47 11.04 11.19
CA TRP A 459 -7.30 10.29 10.23
C TRP A 459 -8.72 10.84 10.09
N LYS A 460 -9.10 11.80 10.94
CA LYS A 460 -10.48 12.30 10.99
C LYS A 460 -10.95 12.93 9.69
N ILE A 461 -12.22 12.75 9.38
CA ILE A 461 -12.91 13.49 8.32
C ILE A 461 -12.93 14.97 8.71
N ARG A 462 -12.35 15.82 7.88
CA ARG A 462 -12.24 17.27 8.14
C ARG A 462 -13.40 18.06 7.55
N SER A 463 -14.10 17.51 6.54
CA SER A 463 -15.24 18.17 5.91
C SER A 463 -16.44 18.22 6.85
N SER A 464 -17.04 19.39 7.00
CA SER A 464 -18.29 19.59 7.74
C SER A 464 -19.54 19.21 6.94
N HIS A 465 -19.44 19.13 5.59
CA HIS A 465 -20.56 18.80 4.71
C HIS A 465 -20.65 17.29 4.57
N SER A 466 -21.76 16.71 5.02
CA SER A 466 -22.13 15.32 4.72
C SER A 466 -23.03 15.28 3.49
N PRO A 467 -22.98 14.20 2.70
CA PRO A 467 -23.97 14.01 1.64
C PRO A 467 -25.39 13.97 2.24
N ALA A 468 -26.38 14.50 1.53
CA ALA A 468 -27.77 14.52 1.99
C ALA A 468 -28.34 13.11 2.17
N GLN A 469 -27.86 12.16 1.38
CA GLN A 469 -28.18 10.74 1.49
C GLN A 469 -26.89 9.93 1.44
N TYR A 470 -26.79 8.92 2.30
CA TYR A 470 -25.72 7.93 2.25
C TYR A 470 -26.16 6.73 1.43
N GLU A 471 -25.38 6.41 0.45
CA GLU A 471 -25.49 5.19 -0.31
C GLU A 471 -24.18 4.40 -0.17
N SER A 472 -24.28 3.24 0.48
CA SER A 472 -23.11 2.37 0.65
C SER A 472 -22.64 1.84 -0.68
N ILE A 473 -21.33 1.86 -0.92
CA ILE A 473 -20.75 1.26 -2.13
C ILE A 473 -20.89 -0.26 -2.09
N LEU A 474 -20.66 -0.87 -0.93
CA LEU A 474 -20.87 -2.30 -0.69
C LEU A 474 -22.20 -2.52 -0.01
N LYS A 475 -23.04 -3.38 -0.56
CA LYS A 475 -24.34 -3.77 0.00
C LYS A 475 -24.25 -5.00 0.88
#